data_1295b17ad2434c7ed07ded1bef61f4e3
#
_entry.id   1295b17ad2434c7ed07ded1bef61f4e3
#
_cell.length_a   1.000
_cell.length_b   1.000
_cell.length_c   1.000
_cell.angle_alpha   90.00
_cell.angle_beta   90.00
_cell.angle_gamma   90.00
#
_symmetry.space_group_name_H-M   'P 1'
#
loop_
_entity.id
_entity.type
_entity.pdbx_description
1 polymer ?
#
loop_
_entity_poly.entity_id
_entity_poly.type
_entity_poly.pdbx_seq_one_letter_code
_entity_poly.pdbx_strand_id
1 'polypeptide(L)'
;MSEPGRFILATLCGLVLAALVHIGVVFGVPWLGERDAFSRLRSTMSAERSELVAGTGGIGTWLPRPDPAVALGACAYDLRQGPVRVSTKTTSLFESMSLHSRAGGVFFALTDRAAVRGVIDLVIMTRAQLDEALAREDEDEPSRDVRIVSPTREGLVIIRVLAPQASRRPEAEEAAKAVSCTAETVGGG
;
A
#
# COMPACT_ATOMS: atom_id res chain seq x y z
N MET A 1 -59.58 -6.32 -1.70
CA MET A 1 -58.61 -5.35 -1.10
C MET A 1 -58.97 -3.96 -1.54
N SER A 2 -59.17 -3.04 -0.61
CA SER A 2 -59.42 -1.63 -0.89
C SER A 2 -58.24 -1.02 -1.66
N GLU A 3 -58.50 -0.02 -2.50
CA GLU A 3 -57.46 0.71 -3.28
C GLU A 3 -56.25 1.14 -2.40
N PRO A 4 -56.44 1.72 -1.17
CA PRO A 4 -55.34 2.05 -0.27
C PRO A 4 -54.54 0.86 0.19
N GLY A 5 -55.18 -0.30 0.39
CA GLY A 5 -54.47 -1.52 0.79
C GLY A 5 -53.52 -2.08 -0.29
N ARG A 6 -53.93 -1.95 -1.56
CA ARG A 6 -53.08 -2.33 -2.72
C ARG A 6 -51.87 -1.41 -2.85
N PHE A 7 -52.07 -0.09 -2.64
CA PHE A 7 -50.99 0.89 -2.67
C PHE A 7 -49.97 0.64 -1.55
N ILE A 8 -50.42 0.41 -0.30
CA ILE A 8 -49.55 0.08 0.83
C ILE A 8 -48.75 -1.19 0.57
N LEU A 9 -49.41 -2.23 0.08
CA LEU A 9 -48.73 -3.49 -0.24
C LEU A 9 -47.66 -3.30 -1.33
N ALA A 10 -47.97 -2.60 -2.38
CA ALA A 10 -47.01 -2.31 -3.47
C ALA A 10 -45.81 -1.50 -2.96
N THR A 11 -46.03 -0.51 -2.12
CA THR A 11 -44.95 0.29 -1.52
C THR A 11 -44.06 -0.58 -0.62
N LEU A 12 -44.63 -1.41 0.22
CA LEU A 12 -43.85 -2.33 1.07
C LEU A 12 -43.03 -3.32 0.26
N CYS A 13 -43.62 -3.93 -0.77
CA CYS A 13 -42.89 -4.81 -1.68
C CYS A 13 -41.73 -4.08 -2.39
N GLY A 14 -41.97 -2.84 -2.83
CA GLY A 14 -40.94 -2.00 -3.44
C GLY A 14 -39.78 -1.69 -2.50
N LEU A 15 -40.07 -1.36 -1.23
CA LEU A 15 -39.04 -1.12 -0.22
C LEU A 15 -38.21 -2.36 0.11
N VAL A 16 -38.88 -3.52 0.24
CA VAL A 16 -38.18 -4.79 0.47
C VAL A 16 -37.27 -5.13 -0.71
N LEU A 17 -37.76 -4.97 -1.94
CA LEU A 17 -36.95 -5.21 -3.13
C LEU A 17 -35.75 -4.26 -3.21
N ALA A 18 -35.97 -2.97 -2.94
CA ALA A 18 -34.90 -1.98 -2.91
C ALA A 18 -33.83 -2.31 -1.86
N ALA A 19 -34.25 -2.75 -0.66
CA ALA A 19 -33.32 -3.19 0.38
C ALA A 19 -32.52 -4.42 -0.04
N LEU A 20 -33.13 -5.41 -0.66
CA LEU A 20 -32.44 -6.61 -1.15
C LEU A 20 -31.42 -6.28 -2.25
N VAL A 21 -31.80 -5.41 -3.21
CA VAL A 21 -30.88 -4.95 -4.25
C VAL A 21 -29.74 -4.17 -3.64
N HIS A 22 -30.00 -3.27 -2.70
CA HIS A 22 -28.96 -2.49 -2.02
C HIS A 22 -27.95 -3.39 -1.31
N ILE A 23 -28.44 -4.36 -0.53
CA ILE A 23 -27.59 -5.34 0.16
C ILE A 23 -26.77 -6.14 -0.87
N GLY A 24 -27.41 -6.65 -1.93
CA GLY A 24 -26.74 -7.38 -2.99
C GLY A 24 -25.62 -6.58 -3.66
N VAL A 25 -25.84 -5.30 -3.93
CA VAL A 25 -24.83 -4.40 -4.51
C VAL A 25 -23.69 -4.15 -3.51
N VAL A 26 -24.00 -3.81 -2.26
CA VAL A 26 -22.99 -3.50 -1.24
C VAL A 26 -22.05 -4.68 -0.99
N PHE A 27 -22.59 -5.90 -0.92
CA PHE A 27 -21.78 -7.10 -0.73
C PHE A 27 -21.14 -7.61 -2.04
N GLY A 28 -21.75 -7.35 -3.19
CA GLY A 28 -21.26 -7.78 -4.51
C GLY A 28 -20.13 -6.92 -5.06
N VAL A 29 -20.14 -5.60 -4.81
CA VAL A 29 -19.12 -4.67 -5.31
C VAL A 29 -17.69 -5.06 -4.94
N PRO A 30 -17.36 -5.47 -3.69
CA PRO A 30 -16.00 -5.90 -3.36
C PRO A 30 -15.52 -7.13 -4.14
N TRP A 31 -16.43 -8.03 -4.49
CA TRP A 31 -16.11 -9.26 -5.24
C TRP A 31 -15.92 -8.99 -6.75
N LEU A 32 -16.62 -8.00 -7.28
CA LEU A 32 -16.49 -7.58 -8.68
C LEU A 32 -15.36 -6.58 -8.90
N GLY A 33 -14.81 -6.01 -7.84
CA GLY A 33 -13.75 -5.00 -7.86
C GLY A 33 -12.36 -5.60 -8.06
N GLU A 34 -12.10 -6.34 -9.14
CA GLU A 34 -10.75 -6.83 -9.48
C GLU A 34 -9.73 -5.71 -9.75
N ARG A 35 -10.19 -4.46 -9.83
CA ARG A 35 -9.37 -3.27 -10.13
C ARG A 35 -8.94 -2.54 -8.87
N ASP A 36 -8.51 -3.25 -7.86
CA ASP A 36 -7.95 -2.64 -6.67
C ASP A 36 -6.52 -2.08 -6.90
N ALA A 37 -6.04 -1.31 -5.95
CA ALA A 37 -4.72 -0.68 -6.01
C ALA A 37 -3.59 -1.72 -6.16
N PHE A 38 -3.72 -2.88 -5.50
CA PHE A 38 -2.73 -3.95 -5.58
C PHE A 38 -2.62 -4.51 -7.00
N SER A 39 -3.75 -4.82 -7.65
CA SER A 39 -3.76 -5.34 -9.02
C SER A 39 -3.13 -4.34 -10.01
N ARG A 40 -3.35 -3.04 -9.81
CA ARG A 40 -2.74 -1.98 -10.63
C ARG A 40 -1.24 -1.87 -10.44
N LEU A 41 -0.75 -2.07 -9.22
CA LEU A 41 0.66 -1.94 -8.87
C LEU A 41 1.43 -3.27 -8.95
N ARG A 42 0.79 -4.34 -9.43
CA ARG A 42 1.44 -5.65 -9.51
C ARG A 42 2.68 -5.66 -10.40
N SER A 43 2.71 -4.83 -11.44
CA SER A 43 3.88 -4.66 -12.31
C SER A 43 5.12 -4.11 -11.59
N THR A 44 4.93 -3.38 -10.49
CA THR A 44 6.05 -2.83 -9.70
C THR A 44 6.90 -3.90 -9.03
N MET A 45 6.36 -5.09 -8.79
CA MET A 45 7.11 -6.22 -8.20
C MET A 45 8.25 -6.67 -9.12
N SER A 46 8.03 -6.70 -10.44
CA SER A 46 9.07 -7.05 -11.42
C SER A 46 10.02 -5.90 -11.71
N ALA A 47 9.60 -4.66 -11.47
CA ALA A 47 10.43 -3.48 -11.64
C ALA A 47 11.34 -3.20 -10.42
N GLU A 48 11.09 -3.86 -9.29
CA GLU A 48 11.83 -3.70 -8.02
C GLU A 48 11.93 -2.24 -7.54
N ARG A 49 11.00 -1.41 -7.99
CA ARG A 49 10.98 0.03 -7.74
C ARG A 49 9.55 0.55 -7.62
N SER A 50 9.39 1.62 -6.86
CA SER A 50 8.11 2.31 -6.77
C SER A 50 7.71 2.98 -8.09
N GLU A 51 6.41 2.99 -8.36
CA GLU A 51 5.79 3.72 -9.46
C GLU A 51 5.14 5.00 -8.90
N LEU A 52 5.22 6.10 -9.64
CA LEU A 52 4.53 7.33 -9.29
C LEU A 52 3.02 7.16 -9.56
N VAL A 53 2.25 7.03 -8.50
CA VAL A 53 0.78 6.87 -8.53
C VAL A 53 0.08 8.21 -8.71
N ALA A 54 0.59 9.25 -8.07
CA ALA A 54 0.12 10.62 -8.22
C ALA A 54 1.28 11.59 -8.14
N GLY A 55 1.44 12.38 -9.18
CA GLY A 55 2.35 13.52 -9.19
C GLY A 55 1.77 14.69 -8.42
N THR A 56 2.64 15.62 -8.06
CA THR A 56 2.24 16.90 -7.48
C THR A 56 1.38 17.68 -8.48
N GLY A 57 0.36 18.37 -8.00
CA GLY A 57 -0.64 19.03 -8.86
C GLY A 57 -1.86 18.17 -9.16
N GLY A 58 -1.85 16.87 -8.81
CA GLY A 58 -3.00 16.00 -8.93
C GLY A 58 -3.37 15.59 -10.37
N ILE A 59 -2.41 15.67 -11.29
CA ILE A 59 -2.62 15.37 -12.72
C ILE A 59 -2.07 13.96 -13.03
N GLY A 60 -2.73 13.24 -13.94
CA GLY A 60 -2.22 11.96 -14.46
C GLY A 60 -2.35 10.78 -13.51
N THR A 61 -3.27 10.82 -12.57
CA THR A 61 -3.49 9.78 -11.56
C THR A 61 -4.85 9.09 -11.72
N TRP A 62 -4.91 7.84 -11.30
CA TRP A 62 -6.16 7.09 -11.15
C TRP A 62 -6.80 7.26 -9.75
N LEU A 63 -6.14 7.99 -8.84
CA LEU A 63 -6.71 8.28 -7.52
C LEU A 63 -7.84 9.31 -7.64
N PRO A 64 -8.96 9.12 -6.93
CA PRO A 64 -10.11 9.99 -7.06
C PRO A 64 -9.90 11.42 -6.51
N ARG A 65 -8.98 11.59 -5.56
CA ARG A 65 -8.69 12.89 -4.91
C ARG A 65 -7.24 12.93 -4.44
N PRO A 66 -6.27 13.07 -5.35
CA PRO A 66 -4.87 13.20 -4.97
C PRO A 66 -4.64 14.56 -4.29
N ASP A 67 -3.77 14.56 -3.28
CA ASP A 67 -3.31 15.81 -2.69
C ASP A 67 -2.34 16.51 -3.66
N PRO A 68 -2.62 17.75 -4.09
CA PRO A 68 -1.78 18.45 -5.05
C PRO A 68 -0.40 18.86 -4.50
N ALA A 69 -0.21 18.83 -3.20
CA ALA A 69 1.08 19.12 -2.56
C ALA A 69 1.95 17.88 -2.34
N VAL A 70 1.42 16.67 -2.59
CA VAL A 70 2.10 15.42 -2.29
C VAL A 70 2.36 14.62 -3.56
N ALA A 71 3.61 14.20 -3.76
CA ALA A 71 3.94 13.12 -4.68
C ALA A 71 3.71 11.78 -3.97
N LEU A 72 2.98 10.89 -4.62
CA LEU A 72 2.67 9.57 -4.09
C LEU A 72 3.27 8.50 -4.97
N GLY A 73 4.24 7.78 -4.42
CA GLY A 73 4.81 6.57 -4.99
C GLY A 73 4.26 5.34 -4.31
N ALA A 74 4.22 4.23 -5.02
CA ALA A 74 3.87 2.94 -4.43
C ALA A 74 4.55 1.78 -5.14
N CYS A 75 4.80 0.69 -4.39
CA CYS A 75 5.13 -0.60 -4.94
C CYS A 75 4.32 -1.71 -4.27
N ALA A 76 4.03 -2.78 -5.00
CA ALA A 76 3.45 -3.99 -4.46
C ALA A 76 4.57 -4.93 -3.99
N TYR A 77 4.29 -5.74 -2.96
CA TYR A 77 5.18 -6.80 -2.51
C TYR A 77 4.44 -8.14 -2.41
N ASP A 78 5.20 -9.22 -2.60
CA ASP A 78 4.74 -10.60 -2.44
C ASP A 78 5.81 -11.43 -1.71
N LEU A 79 5.51 -11.84 -0.49
CA LEU A 79 6.40 -12.57 0.40
C LEU A 79 6.46 -14.08 0.13
N ARG A 80 5.81 -14.56 -0.94
CA ARG A 80 5.86 -15.99 -1.30
C ARG A 80 7.23 -16.42 -1.81
N GLN A 81 8.00 -15.50 -2.37
CA GLN A 81 9.33 -15.76 -2.92
C GLN A 81 10.47 -15.42 -1.94
N GLY A 82 10.15 -14.79 -0.84
CA GLY A 82 11.11 -14.37 0.19
C GLY A 82 10.69 -13.07 0.86
N PRO A 83 11.47 -12.62 1.84
CA PRO A 83 11.35 -11.27 2.40
C PRO A 83 11.51 -10.19 1.33
N VAL A 84 10.97 -9.01 1.56
CA VAL A 84 11.12 -7.87 0.64
C VAL A 84 11.81 -6.73 1.36
N ARG A 85 12.98 -6.32 0.85
CA ARG A 85 13.71 -5.14 1.33
C ARG A 85 13.15 -3.90 0.67
N VAL A 86 12.86 -2.90 1.49
CA VAL A 86 12.44 -1.57 1.06
C VAL A 86 13.48 -0.57 1.51
N SER A 87 14.08 0.12 0.56
CA SER A 87 15.16 1.07 0.82
C SER A 87 14.96 2.36 0.04
N THR A 88 15.22 3.49 0.70
CA THR A 88 15.25 4.81 0.08
C THR A 88 16.20 5.75 0.79
N LYS A 89 16.81 6.68 0.04
CA LYS A 89 17.55 7.80 0.61
C LYS A 89 16.58 8.93 0.88
N THR A 90 16.61 9.46 2.10
CA THR A 90 15.81 10.64 2.45
C THR A 90 16.35 11.89 1.78
N THR A 91 15.43 12.77 1.43
CA THR A 91 15.74 14.10 0.88
C THR A 91 15.63 15.17 1.98
N SER A 92 15.69 16.45 1.59
CA SER A 92 15.36 17.56 2.48
C SER A 92 13.86 17.80 2.65
N LEU A 93 13.02 17.00 1.94
CA LEU A 93 11.57 17.07 2.00
C LEU A 93 11.03 16.15 3.10
N PHE A 94 9.85 16.47 3.60
CA PHE A 94 9.16 15.56 4.49
C PHE A 94 8.68 14.34 3.71
N GLU A 95 9.07 13.16 4.19
CA GLU A 95 8.71 11.88 3.61
C GLU A 95 8.01 11.01 4.65
N SER A 96 7.00 10.29 4.22
CA SER A 96 6.35 9.26 5.02
C SER A 96 6.14 7.99 4.21
N MET A 97 6.42 6.86 4.84
CA MET A 97 6.22 5.53 4.27
C MET A 97 5.20 4.78 5.11
N SER A 98 4.27 4.09 4.45
CA SER A 98 3.27 3.25 5.11
C SER A 98 3.15 1.90 4.42
N LEU A 99 3.07 0.84 5.22
CA LEU A 99 2.92 -0.54 4.78
C LEU A 99 1.45 -0.95 4.95
N HIS A 100 0.87 -1.41 3.87
CA HIS A 100 -0.54 -1.81 3.81
C HIS A 100 -0.65 -3.30 3.54
N SER A 101 -1.52 -3.97 4.26
CA SER A 101 -1.83 -5.37 4.01
C SER A 101 -2.76 -5.53 2.81
N ARG A 102 -2.76 -6.71 2.18
CA ARG A 102 -3.68 -7.05 1.09
C ARG A 102 -5.16 -7.00 1.53
N ALA A 103 -5.43 -7.29 2.78
CA ALA A 103 -6.76 -7.20 3.38
C ALA A 103 -7.22 -5.75 3.62
N GLY A 104 -6.36 -4.76 3.35
CA GLY A 104 -6.58 -3.35 3.64
C GLY A 104 -6.04 -2.94 5.00
N GLY A 105 -5.87 -1.63 5.18
CA GLY A 105 -5.35 -1.04 6.41
C GLY A 105 -3.83 -0.99 6.51
N VAL A 106 -3.37 0.05 7.20
CA VAL A 106 -1.96 0.28 7.53
C VAL A 106 -1.60 -0.58 8.73
N PHE A 107 -0.52 -1.37 8.64
CA PHE A 107 -0.01 -2.12 9.78
C PHE A 107 1.33 -1.58 10.30
N PHE A 108 2.01 -0.76 9.50
CA PHE A 108 3.23 -0.07 9.91
C PHE A 108 3.37 1.25 9.16
N ALA A 109 3.94 2.26 9.82
CA ALA A 109 4.26 3.54 9.19
C ALA A 109 5.45 4.19 9.88
N LEU A 110 6.23 4.93 9.09
CA LEU A 110 7.36 5.72 9.56
C LEU A 110 7.50 7.01 8.72
N THR A 111 8.37 7.90 9.18
CA THR A 111 8.72 9.12 8.46
C THR A 111 10.24 9.19 8.23
N ASP A 112 10.68 10.17 7.48
CA ASP A 112 12.08 10.54 7.26
C ASP A 112 12.91 10.61 8.55
N ARG A 113 12.27 10.90 9.70
CA ARG A 113 12.92 10.94 11.02
C ARG A 113 13.42 9.57 11.51
N ALA A 114 12.91 8.49 10.96
CA ALA A 114 13.39 7.13 11.27
C ALA A 114 14.64 6.75 10.46
N ALA A 115 15.08 7.60 9.53
CA ALA A 115 16.24 7.33 8.70
C ALA A 115 17.53 7.26 9.53
N VAL A 116 18.32 6.23 9.29
CA VAL A 116 19.65 6.07 9.85
C VAL A 116 20.68 6.52 8.82
N ARG A 117 21.45 7.56 9.15
CA ARG A 117 22.42 8.14 8.21
C ARG A 117 21.81 8.57 6.87
N GLY A 118 20.56 9.07 6.89
CA GLY A 118 19.86 9.52 5.68
C GLY A 118 19.30 8.40 4.81
N VAL A 119 19.19 7.18 5.32
CA VAL A 119 18.60 6.04 4.62
C VAL A 119 17.52 5.42 5.49
N ILE A 120 16.36 5.19 4.91
CA ILE A 120 15.33 4.31 5.42
C ILE A 120 15.59 2.93 4.79
N ASP A 121 15.80 1.93 5.61
CA ASP A 121 16.01 0.55 5.17
C ASP A 121 15.26 -0.39 6.10
N LEU A 122 14.36 -1.20 5.55
CA LEU A 122 13.56 -2.15 6.30
C LEU A 122 13.28 -3.40 5.48
N VAL A 123 13.03 -4.50 6.16
CA VAL A 123 12.71 -5.79 5.54
C VAL A 123 11.31 -6.22 5.96
N ILE A 124 10.43 -6.39 4.99
CA ILE A 124 9.07 -6.90 5.17
C ILE A 124 9.12 -8.42 5.06
N MET A 125 8.53 -9.12 6.02
CA MET A 125 8.54 -10.58 6.04
C MET A 125 7.29 -11.15 6.72
N THR A 126 7.05 -12.43 6.54
CA THR A 126 6.04 -13.17 7.30
C THR A 126 6.60 -13.56 8.67
N ARG A 127 5.72 -13.96 9.61
CA ARG A 127 6.16 -14.49 10.91
C ARG A 127 7.09 -15.70 10.74
N ALA A 128 6.75 -16.63 9.85
CA ALA A 128 7.58 -17.82 9.61
C ALA A 128 8.98 -17.46 9.06
N GLN A 129 9.06 -16.49 8.14
CA GLN A 129 10.34 -16.00 7.63
C GLN A 129 11.18 -15.30 8.71
N LEU A 130 10.54 -14.58 9.64
CA LEU A 130 11.24 -13.98 10.78
C LEU A 130 11.80 -15.06 11.70
N ASP A 131 10.99 -16.06 12.05
CA ASP A 131 11.43 -17.16 12.93
C ASP A 131 12.59 -17.95 12.29
N GLU A 132 12.54 -18.16 10.97
CA GLU A 132 13.61 -18.79 10.19
C GLU A 132 14.88 -17.91 10.14
N ALA A 133 14.73 -16.60 9.95
CA ALA A 133 15.86 -15.67 9.97
C ALA A 133 16.53 -15.63 11.33
N LEU A 134 15.76 -15.58 12.41
CA LEU A 134 16.29 -15.61 13.79
C LEU A 134 16.99 -16.93 14.11
N ALA A 135 16.51 -18.06 13.58
CA ALA A 135 17.14 -19.36 13.79
C ALA A 135 18.50 -19.53 13.07
N ARG A 136 18.74 -18.71 12.04
CA ARG A 136 20.02 -18.70 11.29
C ARG A 136 20.97 -17.60 11.74
N GLU A 137 20.50 -16.67 12.56
CA GLU A 137 21.30 -15.53 13.02
C GLU A 137 22.38 -16.02 14.01
N ASP A 138 23.60 -15.57 13.78
CA ASP A 138 24.70 -15.85 14.70
C ASP A 138 24.56 -14.98 15.94
N GLU A 139 24.73 -15.55 17.14
CA GLU A 139 24.62 -14.82 18.40
C GLU A 139 25.69 -13.72 18.52
N ASP A 140 26.82 -13.88 17.85
CA ASP A 140 27.95 -12.95 17.89
C ASP A 140 27.79 -11.76 16.90
N GLU A 141 26.91 -11.87 15.90
CA GLU A 141 26.69 -10.82 14.90
C GLU A 141 25.20 -10.63 14.56
N PRO A 142 24.41 -10.07 15.47
CA PRO A 142 22.98 -9.88 15.24
C PRO A 142 22.73 -8.88 14.10
N SER A 143 21.80 -9.21 13.23
CA SER A 143 21.39 -8.33 12.14
C SER A 143 20.83 -6.99 12.68
N ARG A 144 21.22 -5.90 12.03
CA ARG A 144 20.75 -4.54 12.35
C ARG A 144 19.54 -4.11 11.53
N ASP A 145 18.98 -5.00 10.72
CA ASP A 145 17.85 -4.72 9.85
C ASP A 145 16.57 -4.45 10.66
N VAL A 146 15.82 -3.46 10.25
CA VAL A 146 14.49 -3.20 10.78
C VAL A 146 13.52 -4.20 10.13
N ARG A 147 13.14 -5.23 10.86
CA ARG A 147 12.28 -6.32 10.38
C ARG A 147 10.83 -6.07 10.74
N ILE A 148 9.96 -6.04 9.75
CA ILE A 148 8.53 -5.76 9.91
C ILE A 148 7.73 -7.00 9.50
N VAL A 149 6.92 -7.51 10.43
CA VAL A 149 6.04 -8.65 10.15
C VAL A 149 4.74 -8.18 9.51
N SER A 150 4.51 -8.62 8.28
CA SER A 150 3.27 -8.36 7.57
C SER A 150 2.16 -9.33 8.00
N PRO A 151 0.92 -8.86 8.20
CA PRO A 151 -0.24 -9.73 8.48
C PRO A 151 -0.70 -10.55 7.26
N THR A 152 -0.30 -10.16 6.05
CA THR A 152 -0.64 -10.83 4.80
C THR A 152 0.60 -11.04 3.94
N ARG A 153 0.59 -12.07 3.08
CA ARG A 153 1.71 -12.36 2.18
C ARG A 153 1.89 -11.33 1.07
N GLU A 154 0.83 -10.65 0.72
CA GLU A 154 0.82 -9.61 -0.31
C GLU A 154 0.40 -8.29 0.30
N GLY A 155 0.91 -7.18 -0.23
CA GLY A 155 0.52 -5.85 0.22
C GLY A 155 1.17 -4.75 -0.60
N LEU A 156 1.09 -3.53 -0.08
CA LEU A 156 1.58 -2.32 -0.72
C LEU A 156 2.49 -1.54 0.23
N VAL A 157 3.54 -1.00 -0.33
CA VAL A 157 4.33 0.09 0.27
C VAL A 157 3.89 1.37 -0.40
N ILE A 158 3.49 2.34 0.40
CA ILE A 158 3.07 3.66 -0.09
C ILE A 158 4.00 4.72 0.49
N ILE A 159 4.57 5.52 -0.40
CA ILE A 159 5.47 6.60 -0.08
C ILE A 159 4.79 7.92 -0.41
N ARG A 160 4.84 8.87 0.51
CA ARG A 160 4.34 10.22 0.33
C ARG A 160 5.45 11.21 0.56
N VAL A 161 5.69 12.07 -0.40
CA VAL A 161 6.70 13.13 -0.33
C VAL A 161 6.02 14.48 -0.49
N LEU A 162 6.15 15.33 0.51
CA LEU A 162 5.54 16.66 0.53
C LEU A 162 6.39 17.65 -0.27
N ALA A 163 5.79 18.31 -1.26
CA ALA A 163 6.37 19.44 -1.96
C ALA A 163 5.81 20.76 -1.38
N PRO A 164 6.47 21.39 -0.42
CA PRO A 164 5.95 22.59 0.25
C PRO A 164 5.81 23.80 -0.67
N GLN A 165 6.47 23.77 -1.81
CA GLN A 165 6.48 24.83 -2.82
C GLN A 165 6.47 24.24 -4.23
N ALA A 166 5.93 24.96 -5.19
CA ALA A 166 5.87 24.54 -6.59
C ALA A 166 7.27 24.20 -7.19
N SER A 167 8.29 24.93 -6.80
CA SER A 167 9.69 24.71 -7.23
C SER A 167 10.28 23.37 -6.74
N ARG A 168 9.72 22.78 -5.69
CA ARG A 168 10.17 21.49 -5.11
C ARG A 168 9.42 20.27 -5.64
N ARG A 169 8.44 20.48 -6.52
CA ARG A 169 7.64 19.39 -7.09
C ARG A 169 8.46 18.32 -7.82
N PRO A 170 9.41 18.68 -8.71
CA PRO A 170 10.20 17.65 -9.39
C PRO A 170 11.02 16.79 -8.43
N GLU A 171 11.60 17.40 -7.38
CA GLU A 171 12.36 16.68 -6.36
C GLU A 171 11.46 15.70 -5.58
N ALA A 172 10.23 16.10 -5.22
CA ALA A 172 9.29 15.23 -4.52
C ALA A 172 8.86 14.03 -5.39
N GLU A 173 8.64 14.23 -6.69
CA GLU A 173 8.27 13.16 -7.60
C GLU A 173 9.41 12.18 -7.86
N GLU A 174 10.64 12.68 -7.97
CA GLU A 174 11.83 11.82 -8.09
C GLU A 174 12.07 11.02 -6.81
N ALA A 175 11.94 11.63 -5.63
CA ALA A 175 12.04 10.93 -4.36
C ALA A 175 10.97 9.82 -4.23
N ALA A 176 9.74 10.11 -4.63
CA ALA A 176 8.64 9.12 -4.60
C ALA A 176 8.88 7.93 -5.54
N LYS A 177 9.64 8.08 -6.64
CA LYS A 177 10.02 7.00 -7.58
C LYS A 177 11.30 6.28 -7.17
N ALA A 178 12.13 6.88 -6.33
CA ALA A 178 13.46 6.37 -6.02
C ALA A 178 13.47 5.21 -5.00
N VAL A 179 12.30 4.83 -4.48
CA VAL A 179 12.19 3.76 -3.48
C VAL A 179 12.38 2.40 -4.15
N SER A 180 13.35 1.64 -3.66
CA SER A 180 13.59 0.25 -4.06
C SER A 180 12.70 -0.69 -3.25
N CYS A 181 12.14 -1.70 -3.91
CA CYS A 181 11.28 -2.73 -3.31
C CYS A 181 11.73 -4.09 -3.87
N THR A 182 12.82 -4.63 -3.36
CA THR A 182 13.51 -5.80 -3.90
C THR A 182 13.20 -7.05 -3.09
N ALA A 183 12.81 -8.14 -3.77
CA ALA A 183 12.68 -9.43 -3.11
C ALA A 183 14.07 -9.97 -2.75
N GLU A 184 14.26 -10.33 -1.48
CA GLU A 184 15.49 -11.03 -1.05
C GLU A 184 15.34 -12.52 -1.34
N THR A 185 16.23 -13.05 -2.16
CA THR A 185 16.30 -14.51 -2.35
C THR A 185 16.82 -15.15 -1.06
N VAL A 186 16.05 -16.07 -0.50
CA VAL A 186 16.49 -16.90 0.61
C VAL A 186 17.57 -17.85 0.08
N GLY A 187 18.82 -17.45 0.16
CA GLY A 187 19.91 -18.32 -0.23
C GLY A 187 21.01 -17.63 -1.04
N GLY A 188 21.90 -16.91 -0.39
CA GLY A 188 23.08 -16.32 -1.02
C GLY A 188 23.96 -15.64 0.01
N GLY A 189 24.65 -16.41 0.80
CA GLY A 189 25.76 -16.04 1.65
C GLY A 189 26.72 -17.20 1.73
#